data_db08424bb2ab24776499c52dafc9f4d7
#
_entry.id   db08424bb2ab24776499c52dafc9f4d7
#
_cell.length_a   1.000
_cell.length_b   1.000
_cell.length_c   1.000
_cell.angle_alpha   90.00
_cell.angle_beta   90.00
_cell.angle_gamma   90.00
#
_symmetry.space_group_name_H-M   'P 1'
#
loop_
_entity.id
_entity.type
_entity.pdbx_description
1 polymer ?
#
loop_
_entity_poly.entity_id
_entity_poly.type
_entity_poly.pdbx_seq_one_letter_code
_entity_poly.pdbx_strand_id
1 'polypeptide(L)'
;MSILWKFLLSYAAMLVVPLLLIIITTMLLTIVYHGDVQSFKSTYESKFEGMEENDTRNLIKHTFLQNTDLLTDTAFLNELSADMLKKNTSVYIRSEDQTLFASEDLKLKQGLIDHLPDYKGDRSHIEPIRQQFNNEWYQVAQFDLLSKDAKPVSIFLLTQIDPLVQFVRTFFPTLFLITLVILVLTHTLLTKYMSRRIIRPLLELRKATKRVTEGDLDFQVEISGKDELGQLGMAFEEMRHRLQQSILVQQQYETNRKELITNISHDLKTPITAIKGYVDGILEGIADSPEKNEKYMRTIAAKAGEMDHLINELFLYSKLDMQKLPFSFESVRIMPFLNDWAEELKVELEKQEVALNIEMAGGEEVQVSVDRESFKRVLGNIIQNSLKYMDKLEKKITVHSWQEAAQFILAIEDNGPGIPPEATEHIFERFYRGEQSRNSHTGGSGLGLAIAKQIIAGHGGTIYANSTEGIGTIIYIALPSVKGDIRDEPNHTDC
;
A
#
# COMPACT_ATOMS: atom_id res chain seq x y z
N MET A 1 11.00 -9.72 10.33
CA MET A 1 11.29 -9.26 11.70
C MET A 1 10.10 -8.43 12.14
N SER A 2 9.47 -8.80 13.26
CA SER A 2 8.23 -8.16 13.70
C SER A 2 8.42 -6.67 14.05
N ILE A 3 7.35 -5.89 13.94
CA ILE A 3 7.36 -4.46 14.31
C ILE A 3 7.78 -4.31 15.77
N LEU A 4 7.30 -5.18 16.65
CA LEU A 4 7.65 -5.20 18.05
C LEU A 4 9.17 -5.38 18.26
N TRP A 5 9.78 -6.31 17.53
CA TRP A 5 11.23 -6.51 17.55
C TRP A 5 12.01 -5.30 16.99
N LYS A 6 11.49 -4.64 15.96
CA LYS A 6 12.10 -3.42 15.42
C LYS A 6 12.06 -2.27 16.43
N PHE A 7 10.93 -2.10 17.14
CA PHE A 7 10.83 -1.13 18.23
C PHE A 7 11.77 -1.47 19.37
N LEU A 8 11.75 -2.70 19.85
CA LEU A 8 12.57 -3.14 20.99
C LEU A 8 14.05 -3.03 20.68
N LEU A 9 14.48 -3.43 19.48
CA LEU A 9 15.85 -3.31 19.01
C LEU A 9 16.28 -1.85 18.82
N SER A 10 15.35 -1.00 18.35
CA SER A 10 15.58 0.43 18.20
C SER A 10 15.75 1.13 19.56
N TYR A 11 14.90 0.82 20.54
CA TYR A 11 15.04 1.34 21.91
C TYR A 11 16.32 0.81 22.58
N ALA A 12 16.60 -0.49 22.44
CA ALA A 12 17.83 -1.08 22.94
C ALA A 12 19.07 -0.43 22.31
N ALA A 13 19.06 -0.23 20.98
CA ALA A 13 20.13 0.43 20.26
C ALA A 13 20.31 1.89 20.70
N MET A 14 19.21 2.60 20.98
CA MET A 14 19.25 3.99 21.47
C MET A 14 19.95 4.13 22.83
N LEU A 15 19.88 3.10 23.67
CA LEU A 15 20.56 3.07 24.97
C LEU A 15 21.96 2.46 24.88
N VAL A 16 22.09 1.32 24.22
CA VAL A 16 23.31 0.51 24.22
C VAL A 16 24.39 1.10 23.32
N VAL A 17 24.02 1.59 22.13
CA VAL A 17 25.02 2.12 21.16
C VAL A 17 25.75 3.35 21.69
N PRO A 18 25.10 4.39 22.23
CA PRO A 18 25.78 5.52 22.83
C PRO A 18 26.65 5.10 24.03
N LEU A 19 26.14 4.19 24.89
CA LEU A 19 26.87 3.72 26.04
C LEU A 19 28.16 3.00 25.63
N LEU A 20 28.11 2.11 24.66
CA LEU A 20 29.30 1.43 24.13
C LEU A 20 30.28 2.41 23.48
N LEU A 21 29.79 3.38 22.73
CA LEU A 21 30.63 4.40 22.12
C LEU A 21 31.29 5.30 23.16
N ILE A 22 30.58 5.64 24.23
CA ILE A 22 31.15 6.40 25.36
C ILE A 22 32.25 5.60 26.04
N ILE A 23 32.04 4.31 26.33
CA ILE A 23 33.06 3.42 26.93
C ILE A 23 34.29 3.34 26.02
N ILE A 24 34.09 3.12 24.71
CA ILE A 24 35.22 3.05 23.76
C ILE A 24 35.96 4.39 23.70
N THR A 25 35.23 5.50 23.66
CA THR A 25 35.83 6.84 23.60
C THR A 25 36.60 7.15 24.88
N THR A 26 36.05 6.78 26.03
CA THR A 26 36.74 6.94 27.34
C THR A 26 38.00 6.11 27.38
N MET A 27 37.95 4.86 26.91
CA MET A 27 39.12 3.99 26.81
C MET A 27 40.19 4.54 25.88
N LEU A 28 39.81 5.03 24.70
CA LEU A 28 40.72 5.66 23.74
C LEU A 28 41.38 6.94 24.33
N LEU A 29 40.57 7.81 24.94
CA LEU A 29 41.06 9.00 25.61
C LEU A 29 42.03 8.65 26.72
N THR A 30 41.73 7.63 27.51
CA THR A 30 42.62 7.16 28.59
C THR A 30 43.95 6.66 28.02
N ILE A 31 43.97 5.98 26.87
CA ILE A 31 45.18 5.55 26.20
C ILE A 31 46.01 6.76 25.70
N VAL A 32 45.34 7.74 25.08
CA VAL A 32 46.02 8.97 24.59
C VAL A 32 46.67 9.76 25.72
N TYR A 33 45.97 9.84 26.84
CA TYR A 33 46.46 10.53 28.08
C TYR A 33 47.15 9.62 29.07
N HIS A 34 47.64 8.42 28.66
CA HIS A 34 48.20 7.40 29.54
C HIS A 34 49.41 7.93 30.36
N GLY A 35 50.22 8.81 29.78
CA GLY A 35 51.34 9.45 30.49
C GLY A 35 50.87 10.32 31.68
N ASP A 36 49.75 11.02 31.50
CA ASP A 36 49.18 11.91 32.52
C ASP A 36 48.44 11.13 33.61
N VAL A 37 47.88 9.96 33.28
CA VAL A 37 47.15 9.09 34.23
C VAL A 37 48.11 8.40 35.22
N GLN A 38 49.35 8.07 34.83
CA GLN A 38 50.34 7.51 35.76
C GLN A 38 50.80 8.55 36.78
N SER A 39 50.94 9.82 36.34
CA SER A 39 51.23 10.91 37.26
C SER A 39 50.06 11.18 38.24
N PHE A 40 48.82 10.93 37.80
CA PHE A 40 47.61 11.06 38.59
C PHE A 40 47.62 10.16 39.83
N LYS A 41 48.07 8.89 39.71
CA LYS A 41 48.05 7.92 40.81
C LYS A 41 49.04 8.30 41.93
N SER A 42 50.16 8.92 41.55
CA SER A 42 51.17 9.34 42.56
C SER A 42 50.81 10.67 43.24
N THR A 43 50.01 11.50 42.64
CA THR A 43 49.66 12.85 43.13
C THR A 43 48.34 12.83 43.95
N TYR A 44 47.44 11.87 43.66
CA TYR A 44 46.15 11.76 44.39
C TYR A 44 46.35 11.42 45.90
N GLU A 45 47.47 10.81 46.22
CA GLU A 45 47.82 10.49 47.65
C GLU A 45 48.27 11.72 48.43
N SER A 46 48.52 12.88 47.84
CA SER A 46 49.20 13.98 48.52
C SER A 46 48.55 15.35 48.58
N LYS A 47 47.37 15.70 47.98
CA LYS A 47 46.85 17.07 48.23
C LYS A 47 45.37 17.32 47.84
N PHE A 48 44.55 17.54 48.85
CA PHE A 48 43.39 18.42 48.84
C PHE A 48 43.74 19.68 49.66
N GLU A 49 44.61 20.55 49.16
CA GLU A 49 44.86 21.88 49.76
C GLU A 49 45.31 22.84 48.68
N GLY A 50 44.42 23.78 48.27
CA GLY A 50 44.81 24.80 47.31
C GLY A 50 43.71 25.72 46.83
N MET A 51 43.02 26.42 47.73
CA MET A 51 42.17 27.54 47.39
C MET A 51 42.65 28.87 48.01
N GLU A 52 43.92 29.25 47.81
CA GLU A 52 44.42 30.53 48.32
C GLU A 52 45.44 31.21 47.39
N GLU A 53 45.44 30.91 46.08
CA GLU A 53 46.50 31.36 45.19
C GLU A 53 46.42 32.86 44.87
N ASN A 54 45.24 33.43 44.75
CA ASN A 54 45.06 34.88 44.46
C ASN A 54 45.37 35.76 45.65
N ASP A 55 45.06 35.34 46.85
CA ASP A 55 45.31 36.14 48.08
C ASP A 55 46.81 36.22 48.37
N THR A 56 47.55 35.12 48.16
CA THR A 56 48.99 35.06 48.36
C THR A 56 49.73 35.97 47.38
N ARG A 57 49.32 36.01 46.10
CA ARG A 57 49.90 36.91 45.08
C ARG A 57 49.70 38.37 45.40
N ASN A 58 48.50 38.74 45.81
CA ASN A 58 48.19 40.11 46.21
C ASN A 58 48.96 40.53 47.46
N LEU A 59 49.12 39.61 48.44
CA LEU A 59 49.87 39.91 49.64
C LEU A 59 51.37 40.18 49.34
N ILE A 60 51.98 39.32 48.50
CA ILE A 60 53.39 39.50 48.09
C ILE A 60 53.56 40.82 47.35
N LYS A 61 52.70 41.13 46.43
CA LYS A 61 52.72 42.40 45.68
C LYS A 61 52.63 43.61 46.65
N HIS A 62 51.71 43.58 47.58
CA HIS A 62 51.54 44.68 48.54
C HIS A 62 52.77 44.79 49.48
N THR A 63 53.34 43.72 49.92
CA THR A 63 54.53 43.70 50.82
C THR A 63 55.73 44.37 50.16
N PHE A 64 56.05 44.03 48.92
CA PHE A 64 57.15 44.65 48.16
C PHE A 64 56.87 46.09 47.71
N LEU A 65 55.61 46.45 47.46
CA LEU A 65 55.21 47.82 47.09
C LEU A 65 55.32 48.76 48.33
N GLN A 66 55.05 48.21 49.56
CA GLN A 66 55.11 49.02 50.74
C GLN A 66 56.58 49.16 51.30
N ASN A 67 57.39 48.17 51.09
CA ASN A 67 58.77 48.19 51.55
C ASN A 67 59.74 47.58 50.56
N THR A 68 60.37 48.41 49.73
CA THR A 68 61.28 47.98 48.65
C THR A 68 62.64 47.52 49.21
N ASP A 69 62.96 47.78 50.51
CA ASP A 69 64.21 47.29 51.14
C ASP A 69 64.23 45.77 51.22
N LEU A 70 63.06 45.17 51.32
CA LEU A 70 62.89 43.70 51.39
C LEU A 70 63.41 43.00 50.11
N LEU A 71 63.62 43.69 49.03
CA LEU A 71 64.17 43.11 47.80
C LEU A 71 65.64 42.75 47.90
N THR A 72 66.35 43.30 48.86
CA THR A 72 67.80 43.02 49.14
C THR A 72 68.03 42.23 50.43
N ASP A 73 66.95 42.00 51.22
CA ASP A 73 67.06 41.24 52.46
C ASP A 73 67.01 39.72 52.12
N THR A 74 68.22 39.12 52.14
CA THR A 74 68.38 37.69 51.81
C THR A 74 67.71 36.78 52.83
N ALA A 75 67.61 37.17 54.15
CA ALA A 75 66.92 36.40 55.11
C ALA A 75 65.43 36.29 54.90
N PHE A 76 64.79 37.45 54.60
CA PHE A 76 63.38 37.55 54.27
C PHE A 76 63.07 36.80 52.97
N LEU A 77 63.92 36.95 51.95
CA LEU A 77 63.66 36.28 50.62
C LEU A 77 63.83 34.78 50.76
N ASN A 78 64.73 34.24 51.58
CA ASN A 78 64.81 32.83 51.78
C ASN A 78 63.63 32.25 52.60
N GLU A 79 63.12 32.97 53.58
CA GLU A 79 61.90 32.60 54.29
C GLU A 79 60.68 32.58 53.39
N LEU A 80 60.49 33.67 52.60
CA LEU A 80 59.44 33.77 51.59
C LEU A 80 59.54 32.65 50.57
N SER A 81 60.75 32.36 50.07
CA SER A 81 60.97 31.27 49.12
C SER A 81 60.60 29.92 49.68
N ALA A 82 60.99 29.64 50.93
CA ALA A 82 60.68 28.38 51.62
C ALA A 82 59.14 28.21 51.82
N ASP A 83 58.45 29.28 52.10
CA ASP A 83 56.99 29.23 52.27
C ASP A 83 56.25 29.11 50.92
N MET A 84 56.77 29.78 49.89
CA MET A 84 56.24 29.64 48.54
C MET A 84 56.48 28.25 47.92
N LEU A 85 57.63 27.65 48.22
CA LEU A 85 57.97 26.28 47.77
C LEU A 85 56.96 25.23 48.32
N LYS A 86 56.43 25.44 49.53
CA LYS A 86 55.35 24.59 50.08
C LYS A 86 54.07 24.63 49.17
N LYS A 87 53.92 25.75 48.49
CA LYS A 87 52.80 25.96 47.56
C LYS A 87 53.18 25.70 46.04
N ASN A 88 54.26 24.95 45.81
CA ASN A 88 54.78 24.70 44.44
C ASN A 88 55.10 25.97 43.66
N THR A 89 55.39 27.07 44.32
CA THR A 89 55.69 28.36 43.72
C THR A 89 57.14 28.76 44.01
N SER A 90 57.86 29.00 42.93
CA SER A 90 59.26 29.45 43.04
C SER A 90 59.29 30.96 42.83
N VAL A 91 60.18 31.64 43.51
CA VAL A 91 60.35 33.10 43.44
C VAL A 91 61.65 33.41 42.74
N TYR A 92 61.51 34.31 41.70
CA TYR A 92 62.68 34.84 40.96
C TYR A 92 62.62 36.34 40.90
N ILE A 93 63.66 37.03 41.24
CA ILE A 93 63.73 38.50 41.24
C ILE A 93 64.92 38.94 40.39
N ARG A 94 64.63 39.78 39.37
CA ARG A 94 65.63 40.33 38.46
C ARG A 94 65.57 41.85 38.48
N SER A 95 66.75 42.53 38.55
CA SER A 95 66.86 43.95 38.27
C SER A 95 67.72 44.18 37.01
N GLU A 96 67.16 44.77 35.99
CA GLU A 96 67.77 44.82 34.65
C GLU A 96 68.14 43.39 34.21
N ASP A 97 69.42 43.10 33.93
CA ASP A 97 69.90 41.76 33.58
C ASP A 97 70.63 41.02 34.75
N GLN A 98 70.56 41.57 35.98
CA GLN A 98 71.14 40.95 37.10
C GLN A 98 70.12 40.23 38.02
N THR A 99 70.42 38.96 38.33
CA THR A 99 69.58 38.17 39.25
C THR A 99 69.82 38.69 40.65
N LEU A 100 68.84 39.25 41.32
CA LEU A 100 68.86 39.65 42.70
C LEU A 100 68.59 38.44 43.60
N PHE A 101 67.64 37.60 43.27
CA PHE A 101 67.26 36.40 44.01
C PHE A 101 66.69 35.34 43.11
N ALA A 102 67.00 34.08 43.41
CA ALA A 102 66.41 32.92 42.82
C ALA A 102 66.21 31.80 43.85
N SER A 103 64.99 31.25 43.91
CA SER A 103 64.73 30.07 44.72
C SER A 103 65.65 28.91 44.34
N GLU A 104 65.93 28.02 45.26
CA GLU A 104 66.97 26.95 45.10
C GLU A 104 66.60 26.01 43.91
N ASP A 105 65.33 25.70 43.72
CA ASP A 105 64.81 24.85 42.66
C ASP A 105 64.99 25.50 41.27
N LEU A 106 65.01 26.82 41.20
CA LEU A 106 65.19 27.56 39.90
C LEU A 106 66.67 27.62 39.49
N LYS A 107 67.61 27.47 40.41
CA LYS A 107 69.04 27.42 40.11
C LYS A 107 69.44 26.30 39.17
N LEU A 108 68.61 25.20 39.17
CA LEU A 108 68.74 24.04 38.27
C LEU A 108 67.95 24.16 36.99
N LYS A 109 67.12 25.22 36.83
CA LYS A 109 66.22 25.42 35.72
C LYS A 109 66.54 26.70 34.91
N GLN A 110 67.80 26.95 34.65
CA GLN A 110 68.26 28.18 33.96
C GLN A 110 67.54 28.47 32.65
N GLY A 111 67.25 27.47 31.82
CA GLY A 111 66.53 27.68 30.59
C GLY A 111 65.06 28.17 30.76
N LEU A 112 64.42 27.99 31.96
CA LEU A 112 63.14 28.57 32.28
C LEU A 112 63.27 30.08 32.55
N ILE A 113 64.35 30.46 33.19
CA ILE A 113 64.67 31.86 33.56
C ILE A 113 64.96 32.69 32.30
N ASP A 114 65.65 32.12 31.33
CA ASP A 114 66.04 32.79 30.07
C ASP A 114 64.84 33.17 29.18
N HIS A 115 63.70 32.50 29.40
CA HIS A 115 62.47 32.74 28.62
C HIS A 115 61.44 33.62 29.38
N LEU A 116 61.80 34.15 30.57
CA LEU A 116 60.95 35.06 31.31
C LEU A 116 60.82 36.42 30.58
N PRO A 117 59.61 36.98 30.56
CA PRO A 117 59.36 38.24 29.85
C PRO A 117 60.18 39.42 30.43
N ASP A 118 60.48 40.37 29.57
CA ASP A 118 61.20 41.59 29.96
C ASP A 118 60.34 42.51 30.82
N TYR A 119 61.01 43.49 31.47
CA TYR A 119 60.32 44.53 32.23
C TYR A 119 59.39 45.32 31.35
N LYS A 120 58.10 45.42 31.76
CA LYS A 120 57.02 46.09 31.02
C LYS A 120 56.55 47.40 31.64
N GLY A 121 57.22 47.84 32.74
CA GLY A 121 56.84 49.03 33.47
C GLY A 121 55.74 48.73 34.51
N ASP A 122 55.48 49.74 35.36
CA ASP A 122 54.50 49.61 36.44
C ASP A 122 53.06 49.46 35.90
N ARG A 123 52.76 48.28 35.37
CA ARG A 123 51.41 47.87 35.04
C ARG A 123 50.90 46.91 36.09
N SER A 124 50.01 47.38 36.91
CA SER A 124 49.51 46.67 38.10
C SER A 124 48.69 45.39 37.79
N HIS A 125 48.47 45.03 36.52
CA HIS A 125 47.73 43.85 36.13
C HIS A 125 48.36 43.18 34.92
N ILE A 126 49.43 42.41 35.10
CA ILE A 126 49.90 41.47 34.10
C ILE A 126 49.21 40.14 34.39
N GLU A 127 48.34 39.72 33.50
CA GLU A 127 47.72 38.40 33.61
C GLU A 127 48.82 37.32 33.61
N PRO A 128 48.75 36.31 34.47
CA PRO A 128 49.73 35.23 34.52
C PRO A 128 49.81 34.51 33.18
N ILE A 129 51.01 34.41 32.64
CA ILE A 129 51.27 33.65 31.42
C ILE A 129 51.60 32.20 31.74
N ARG A 130 51.21 31.29 30.85
CA ARG A 130 51.57 29.90 30.93
C ARG A 130 52.76 29.62 30.02
N GLN A 131 53.76 28.95 30.58
CA GLN A 131 54.94 28.60 29.87
C GLN A 131 55.29 27.13 30.10
N GLN A 132 55.67 26.43 29.04
CA GLN A 132 56.10 25.04 29.15
C GLN A 132 57.62 24.97 29.17
N PHE A 133 58.17 24.22 30.15
CA PHE A 133 59.60 23.97 30.25
C PHE A 133 59.82 22.50 30.70
N ASN A 134 60.69 21.77 30.02
CA ASN A 134 60.98 20.35 30.26
C ASN A 134 59.73 19.44 30.49
N ASN A 135 58.71 19.65 29.68
CA ASN A 135 57.42 18.94 29.76
C ASN A 135 56.56 19.27 30.99
N GLU A 136 56.98 20.23 31.79
CA GLU A 136 56.18 20.77 32.91
C GLU A 136 55.58 22.13 32.54
N TRP A 137 54.40 22.41 33.05
CA TRP A 137 53.74 23.69 32.82
C TRP A 137 53.86 24.58 34.03
N TYR A 138 54.30 25.81 33.80
CA TYR A 138 54.42 26.85 34.80
C TYR A 138 53.45 27.98 34.53
N GLN A 139 52.81 28.47 35.55
CA GLN A 139 52.08 29.72 35.54
C GLN A 139 53.01 30.80 36.06
N VAL A 140 53.36 31.72 35.21
CA VAL A 140 54.31 32.80 35.50
C VAL A 140 53.51 34.08 35.78
N ALA A 141 53.52 34.55 36.99
CA ALA A 141 53.01 35.88 37.37
C ALA A 141 54.17 36.83 37.49
N GLN A 142 54.13 37.96 36.77
CA GLN A 142 55.13 38.99 36.76
C GLN A 142 54.60 40.23 37.49
N PHE A 143 55.44 40.81 38.36
CA PHE A 143 55.19 42.11 39.01
C PHE A 143 56.37 43.00 38.79
N ASP A 144 56.16 44.11 38.12
CA ASP A 144 57.20 45.09 37.82
C ASP A 144 57.08 46.26 38.80
N LEU A 145 58.17 46.66 39.40
CA LEU A 145 58.23 47.79 40.34
C LEU A 145 59.57 48.55 40.18
N LEU A 146 59.65 49.73 40.73
CA LEU A 146 60.91 50.50 40.78
C LEU A 146 61.50 50.39 42.18
N SER A 147 62.78 50.10 42.26
CA SER A 147 63.56 50.17 43.50
C SER A 147 63.68 51.62 44.02
N LYS A 148 64.13 51.78 45.27
CA LYS A 148 64.39 53.12 45.82
C LYS A 148 65.38 53.91 44.95
N ASP A 149 66.30 53.23 44.30
CA ASP A 149 67.30 53.82 43.38
C ASP A 149 66.73 54.04 41.95
N ALA A 150 65.41 54.02 41.77
CA ALA A 150 64.71 54.11 40.50
C ALA A 150 65.16 53.05 39.45
N LYS A 151 65.71 51.94 39.89
CA LYS A 151 66.08 50.82 38.98
C LYS A 151 64.86 49.92 38.75
N PRO A 152 64.65 49.42 37.49
CA PRO A 152 63.55 48.52 37.21
C PRO A 152 63.83 47.13 37.83
N VAL A 153 62.81 46.62 38.58
CA VAL A 153 62.86 45.30 39.19
C VAL A 153 61.63 44.50 38.78
N SER A 154 61.82 43.28 38.31
CA SER A 154 60.76 42.36 38.00
C SER A 154 60.79 41.19 38.99
N ILE A 155 59.67 40.91 39.65
CA ILE A 155 59.45 39.77 40.54
C ILE A 155 58.60 38.77 39.77
N PHE A 156 59.07 37.53 39.67
CA PHE A 156 58.37 36.45 39.03
C PHE A 156 57.99 35.38 40.07
N LEU A 157 56.68 35.04 40.07
CA LEU A 157 56.19 33.88 40.79
C LEU A 157 55.90 32.77 39.79
N LEU A 158 56.67 31.71 39.84
CA LEU A 158 56.55 30.57 38.94
C LEU A 158 55.84 29.43 39.67
N THR A 159 54.55 29.26 39.44
CA THR A 159 53.80 28.19 40.07
C THR A 159 53.73 27.01 39.11
N GLN A 160 54.27 25.89 39.53
CA GLN A 160 54.17 24.63 38.76
C GLN A 160 52.73 24.19 38.73
N ILE A 161 52.19 24.04 37.51
CA ILE A 161 50.81 23.57 37.34
C ILE A 161 50.78 22.06 37.54
N ASP A 162 49.96 21.60 38.49
CA ASP A 162 49.80 20.19 38.74
C ASP A 162 49.30 19.47 37.47
N PRO A 163 50.00 18.44 36.98
CA PRO A 163 49.60 17.65 35.84
C PRO A 163 48.17 17.15 35.94
N LEU A 164 47.69 16.88 37.14
CA LEU A 164 46.31 16.45 37.42
C LEU A 164 45.29 17.52 37.04
N VAL A 165 45.54 18.78 37.44
CA VAL A 165 44.61 19.90 37.12
C VAL A 165 44.54 20.11 35.62
N GLN A 166 45.68 19.97 34.92
CA GLN A 166 45.74 20.07 33.47
C GLN A 166 44.97 18.93 32.79
N PHE A 167 45.18 17.68 33.24
CA PHE A 167 44.46 16.51 32.75
C PHE A 167 42.95 16.69 32.89
N VAL A 168 42.48 16.99 34.10
CA VAL A 168 41.06 17.20 34.38
C VAL A 168 40.46 18.28 33.48
N ARG A 169 41.17 19.40 33.34
CA ARG A 169 40.71 20.55 32.55
C ARG A 169 40.63 20.26 31.07
N THR A 170 41.40 19.34 30.55
CA THR A 170 41.43 19.00 29.08
C THR A 170 40.59 17.76 28.80
N PHE A 171 40.70 16.75 29.63
CA PHE A 171 40.04 15.46 29.45
C PHE A 171 38.51 15.54 29.55
N PHE A 172 37.98 16.16 30.60
CA PHE A 172 36.55 16.17 30.83
C PHE A 172 35.76 17.00 29.77
N PRO A 173 36.17 18.20 29.35
CA PRO A 173 35.46 18.93 28.29
C PRO A 173 35.51 18.20 26.97
N THR A 174 36.64 17.57 26.61
CA THR A 174 36.73 16.79 25.35
C THR A 174 35.83 15.56 25.39
N LEU A 175 35.85 14.81 26.51
CA LEU A 175 34.96 13.68 26.71
C LEU A 175 33.47 14.10 26.63
N PHE A 176 33.12 15.21 27.29
CA PHE A 176 31.76 15.75 27.27
C PHE A 176 31.32 16.11 25.83
N LEU A 177 32.18 16.81 25.07
CA LEU A 177 31.86 17.21 23.71
C LEU A 177 31.67 15.99 22.81
N ILE A 178 32.57 15.02 22.86
CA ILE A 178 32.47 13.78 22.08
C ILE A 178 31.20 13.02 22.43
N THR A 179 30.90 12.90 23.72
CA THR A 179 29.69 12.23 24.19
C THR A 179 28.44 12.91 23.66
N LEU A 180 28.38 14.24 23.70
CA LEU A 180 27.28 15.01 23.18
C LEU A 180 27.08 14.76 21.66
N VAL A 181 28.15 14.78 20.88
CA VAL A 181 28.11 14.52 19.43
C VAL A 181 27.61 13.10 19.13
N ILE A 182 28.12 12.11 19.85
CA ILE A 182 27.68 10.71 19.71
C ILE A 182 26.19 10.59 19.99
N LEU A 183 25.71 11.22 21.07
CA LEU A 183 24.31 11.15 21.47
C LEU A 183 23.38 11.80 20.45
N VAL A 184 23.73 12.99 19.93
CA VAL A 184 22.97 13.67 18.90
C VAL A 184 22.96 12.88 17.59
N LEU A 185 24.11 12.34 17.19
CA LEU A 185 24.24 11.59 15.95
C LEU A 185 23.42 10.29 15.99
N THR A 186 23.57 9.51 17.05
CA THR A 186 22.84 8.25 17.23
C THR A 186 21.34 8.48 17.28
N HIS A 187 20.88 9.50 18.04
CA HIS A 187 19.48 9.85 18.12
C HIS A 187 18.91 10.23 16.74
N THR A 188 19.63 11.08 15.99
CA THR A 188 19.21 11.53 14.66
C THR A 188 19.11 10.39 13.66
N LEU A 189 20.14 9.53 13.60
CA LEU A 189 20.15 8.37 12.71
C LEU A 189 19.01 7.40 13.02
N LEU A 190 18.79 7.11 14.28
CA LEU A 190 17.77 6.18 14.72
C LEU A 190 16.36 6.72 14.45
N THR A 191 16.12 8.00 14.73
CA THR A 191 14.86 8.68 14.43
C THR A 191 14.57 8.66 12.93
N LYS A 192 15.56 8.92 12.09
CA LYS A 192 15.43 8.84 10.63
C LYS A 192 15.12 7.43 10.14
N TYR A 193 15.75 6.42 10.74
CA TYR A 193 15.46 5.01 10.44
C TYR A 193 14.01 4.65 10.80
N MET A 194 13.55 4.97 12.01
CA MET A 194 12.19 4.73 12.48
C MET A 194 11.14 5.47 11.64
N SER A 195 11.41 6.74 11.32
CA SER A 195 10.52 7.53 10.48
C SER A 195 10.31 6.89 9.11
N ARG A 196 11.36 6.40 8.46
CA ARG A 196 11.26 5.79 7.13
C ARG A 196 10.61 4.41 7.13
N ARG A 197 10.86 3.61 8.17
CA ARG A 197 10.44 2.20 8.23
C ARG A 197 9.07 1.97 8.86
N ILE A 198 8.59 2.92 9.66
CA ILE A 198 7.33 2.75 10.41
C ILE A 198 6.39 3.93 10.20
N ILE A 199 6.86 5.16 10.46
CA ILE A 199 5.95 6.31 10.48
C ILE A 199 5.40 6.63 9.07
N ARG A 200 6.28 6.68 8.07
CA ARG A 200 5.85 6.98 6.69
C ARG A 200 4.85 5.97 6.13
N PRO A 201 5.08 4.65 6.18
CA PRO A 201 4.11 3.67 5.71
C PRO A 201 2.74 3.79 6.42
N LEU A 202 2.72 4.04 7.72
CA LEU A 202 1.47 4.26 8.46
C LEU A 202 0.73 5.52 8.00
N LEU A 203 1.45 6.61 7.72
CA LEU A 203 0.85 7.83 7.18
C LEU A 203 0.32 7.63 5.76
N GLU A 204 0.99 6.84 4.94
CA GLU A 204 0.52 6.47 3.60
C GLU A 204 -0.76 5.63 3.66
N LEU A 205 -0.81 4.61 4.54
CA LEU A 205 -2.04 3.85 4.78
C LEU A 205 -3.18 4.73 5.26
N ARG A 206 -2.92 5.66 6.18
CA ARG A 206 -3.95 6.60 6.65
C ARG A 206 -4.48 7.48 5.52
N LYS A 207 -3.61 7.98 4.64
CA LYS A 207 -4.02 8.77 3.47
C LYS A 207 -4.82 7.91 2.50
N ALA A 208 -4.37 6.67 2.24
CA ALA A 208 -5.07 5.72 1.39
C ALA A 208 -6.47 5.40 1.92
N THR A 209 -6.60 5.16 3.22
CA THR A 209 -7.91 4.94 3.87
C THR A 209 -8.84 6.14 3.67
N LYS A 210 -8.32 7.37 3.80
CA LYS A 210 -9.11 8.58 3.56
C LYS A 210 -9.60 8.67 2.11
N ARG A 211 -8.76 8.37 1.12
CA ARG A 211 -9.17 8.32 -0.29
C ARG A 211 -10.27 7.30 -0.53
N VAL A 212 -10.15 6.09 0.04
CA VAL A 212 -11.20 5.07 -0.04
C VAL A 212 -12.52 5.58 0.54
N THR A 213 -12.51 6.27 1.69
CA THR A 213 -13.74 6.83 2.29
C THR A 213 -14.35 7.96 1.46
N GLU A 214 -13.56 8.67 0.68
CA GLU A 214 -13.99 9.70 -0.26
C GLU A 214 -14.45 9.11 -1.61
N GLY A 215 -14.40 7.77 -1.78
CA GLY A 215 -14.82 7.07 -2.99
C GLY A 215 -13.77 7.00 -4.08
N ASP A 216 -12.58 7.53 -3.85
CA ASP A 216 -11.47 7.41 -4.77
C ASP A 216 -10.77 6.05 -4.56
N LEU A 217 -10.93 5.16 -5.53
CA LEU A 217 -10.30 3.84 -5.54
C LEU A 217 -9.22 3.71 -6.62
N ASP A 218 -8.95 4.78 -7.37
CA ASP A 218 -8.08 4.77 -8.54
C ASP A 218 -6.64 5.11 -8.15
N PHE A 219 -6.08 4.33 -7.24
CA PHE A 219 -4.70 4.44 -6.78
C PHE A 219 -4.15 3.07 -6.35
N GLN A 220 -2.85 3.00 -6.19
CA GLN A 220 -2.18 1.83 -5.62
C GLN A 220 -1.41 2.23 -4.36
N VAL A 221 -1.35 1.33 -3.39
CA VAL A 221 -0.58 1.52 -2.16
C VAL A 221 0.68 0.68 -2.26
N GLU A 222 1.81 1.34 -2.51
CA GLU A 222 3.13 0.70 -2.59
C GLU A 222 3.79 0.60 -1.22
N ILE A 223 3.32 -0.31 -0.37
CA ILE A 223 3.99 -0.62 0.90
C ILE A 223 4.81 -1.90 0.71
N SER A 224 6.09 -1.71 0.42
CA SER A 224 7.03 -2.81 0.25
C SER A 224 7.60 -3.26 1.60
N GLY A 225 7.46 -4.52 1.93
CA GLY A 225 8.05 -5.13 3.13
C GLY A 225 7.60 -6.58 3.34
N LYS A 226 8.47 -7.37 3.98
CA LYS A 226 8.14 -8.76 4.42
C LYS A 226 7.71 -8.80 5.89
N ASP A 227 7.52 -7.64 6.50
CA ASP A 227 7.08 -7.49 7.88
C ASP A 227 5.57 -7.27 7.99
N GLU A 228 5.07 -7.06 9.18
CA GLU A 228 3.65 -6.88 9.46
C GLU A 228 3.06 -5.63 8.75
N LEU A 229 3.88 -4.59 8.53
CA LEU A 229 3.43 -3.41 7.77
C LEU A 229 3.30 -3.72 6.28
N GLY A 230 4.21 -4.52 5.73
CA GLY A 230 4.10 -4.99 4.35
C GLY A 230 2.88 -5.90 4.16
N GLN A 231 2.62 -6.82 5.11
CA GLN A 231 1.42 -7.66 5.09
C GLN A 231 0.13 -6.83 5.21
N LEU A 232 0.11 -5.82 6.08
CA LEU A 232 -1.02 -4.89 6.21
C LEU A 232 -1.25 -4.10 4.92
N GLY A 233 -0.17 -3.65 4.27
CA GLY A 233 -0.25 -2.97 2.97
C GLY A 233 -0.85 -3.86 1.88
N MET A 234 -0.42 -5.13 1.80
CA MET A 234 -0.97 -6.10 0.84
C MET A 234 -2.45 -6.41 1.11
N ALA A 235 -2.82 -6.62 2.38
CA ALA A 235 -4.21 -6.87 2.76
C ALA A 235 -5.12 -5.66 2.46
N PHE A 236 -4.62 -4.45 2.67
CA PHE A 236 -5.33 -3.21 2.32
C PHE A 236 -5.53 -3.10 0.81
N GLU A 237 -4.51 -3.38 0.00
CA GLU A 237 -4.59 -3.32 -1.46
C GLU A 237 -5.56 -4.38 -2.02
N GLU A 238 -5.56 -5.58 -1.46
CA GLU A 238 -6.54 -6.62 -1.81
C GLU A 238 -7.97 -6.16 -1.48
N MET A 239 -8.18 -5.58 -0.31
CA MET A 239 -9.49 -5.03 0.09
C MET A 239 -9.94 -3.92 -0.87
N ARG A 240 -9.04 -2.96 -1.21
CA ARG A 240 -9.33 -1.87 -2.16
C ARG A 240 -9.73 -2.42 -3.52
N HIS A 241 -8.96 -3.40 -4.03
CA HIS A 241 -9.24 -4.01 -5.33
C HIS A 241 -10.59 -4.74 -5.35
N ARG A 242 -10.90 -5.52 -4.31
CA ARG A 242 -12.21 -6.18 -4.17
C ARG A 242 -13.36 -5.18 -4.10
N LEU A 243 -13.18 -4.07 -3.36
CA LEU A 243 -14.17 -3.00 -3.29
C LEU A 243 -14.39 -2.34 -4.65
N GLN A 244 -13.32 -2.03 -5.39
CA GLN A 244 -13.38 -1.48 -6.74
C GLN A 244 -14.15 -2.41 -7.68
N GLN A 245 -13.83 -3.71 -7.69
CA GLN A 245 -14.56 -4.70 -8.48
C GLN A 245 -16.05 -4.77 -8.09
N SER A 246 -16.35 -4.77 -6.79
CA SER A 246 -17.73 -4.80 -6.31
C SER A 246 -18.55 -3.59 -6.79
N ILE A 247 -17.96 -2.40 -6.77
CA ILE A 247 -18.62 -1.17 -7.25
C ILE A 247 -18.84 -1.22 -8.77
N LEU A 248 -17.86 -1.69 -9.54
CA LEU A 248 -18.01 -1.84 -10.99
C LEU A 248 -19.15 -2.82 -11.34
N VAL A 249 -19.20 -3.97 -10.67
CA VAL A 249 -20.28 -4.95 -10.86
C VAL A 249 -21.63 -4.33 -10.47
N GLN A 250 -21.71 -3.59 -9.37
CA GLN A 250 -22.93 -2.93 -8.94
C GLN A 250 -23.39 -1.87 -9.96
N GLN A 251 -22.48 -1.04 -10.48
CA GLN A 251 -22.79 -0.04 -11.48
C GLN A 251 -23.32 -0.68 -12.78
N GLN A 252 -22.69 -1.77 -13.21
CA GLN A 252 -23.15 -2.52 -14.37
C GLN A 252 -24.55 -3.12 -14.14
N TYR A 253 -24.80 -3.65 -12.95
CA TYR A 253 -26.12 -4.15 -12.58
C TYR A 253 -27.18 -3.04 -12.60
N GLU A 254 -26.88 -1.87 -12.04
CA GLU A 254 -27.81 -0.73 -12.06
C GLU A 254 -28.09 -0.21 -13.47
N THR A 255 -27.07 -0.16 -14.32
CA THR A 255 -27.22 0.23 -15.73
C THR A 255 -28.11 -0.76 -16.46
N ASN A 256 -27.82 -2.05 -16.36
CA ASN A 256 -28.62 -3.11 -16.95
C ASN A 256 -30.09 -3.06 -16.47
N ARG A 257 -30.30 -2.77 -15.17
CA ARG A 257 -31.66 -2.63 -14.61
C ARG A 257 -32.43 -1.44 -15.21
N LYS A 258 -31.74 -0.29 -15.37
CA LYS A 258 -32.38 0.90 -16.01
C LYS A 258 -32.77 0.64 -17.45
N GLU A 259 -31.87 0.01 -18.23
CA GLU A 259 -32.12 -0.40 -19.60
C GLU A 259 -33.31 -1.37 -19.71
N LEU A 260 -33.33 -2.37 -18.81
CA LEU A 260 -34.43 -3.31 -18.68
C LEU A 260 -35.78 -2.58 -18.55
N ILE A 261 -35.91 -1.68 -17.56
CA ILE A 261 -37.14 -0.96 -17.28
C ILE A 261 -37.58 -0.10 -18.48
N THR A 262 -36.60 0.54 -19.13
CA THR A 262 -36.86 1.42 -20.28
C THR A 262 -37.37 0.62 -21.46
N ASN A 263 -36.71 -0.47 -21.81
CA ASN A 263 -37.07 -1.31 -22.96
C ASN A 263 -38.44 -1.99 -22.77
N ILE A 264 -38.70 -2.53 -21.57
CA ILE A 264 -40.01 -3.12 -21.24
C ILE A 264 -41.11 -2.08 -21.33
N SER A 265 -40.90 -0.88 -20.80
CA SER A 265 -41.92 0.18 -20.86
C SER A 265 -42.25 0.54 -22.29
N HIS A 266 -41.25 0.58 -23.18
CA HIS A 266 -41.44 0.83 -24.62
C HIS A 266 -42.24 -0.30 -25.28
N ASP A 267 -41.81 -1.57 -25.03
CA ASP A 267 -42.42 -2.73 -25.72
C ASP A 267 -43.82 -3.05 -25.21
N LEU A 268 -44.21 -2.68 -23.99
CA LEU A 268 -45.58 -2.73 -23.51
C LEU A 268 -46.42 -1.57 -24.01
N LYS A 269 -45.86 -0.37 -24.19
CA LYS A 269 -46.59 0.80 -24.64
C LYS A 269 -47.13 0.63 -26.08
N THR A 270 -46.37 -0.03 -26.95
CA THR A 270 -46.72 -0.22 -28.37
C THR A 270 -48.02 -1.02 -28.52
N PRO A 271 -48.19 -2.26 -27.98
CA PRO A 271 -49.42 -3.01 -28.09
C PRO A 271 -50.60 -2.35 -27.33
N ILE A 272 -50.34 -1.69 -26.17
CA ILE A 272 -51.37 -0.93 -25.48
C ILE A 272 -51.93 0.20 -26.35
N THR A 273 -51.07 0.95 -27.02
CA THR A 273 -51.50 2.03 -27.92
C THR A 273 -52.30 1.49 -29.09
N ALA A 274 -51.88 0.34 -29.65
CA ALA A 274 -52.62 -0.31 -30.72
C ALA A 274 -54.02 -0.79 -30.24
N ILE A 275 -54.08 -1.49 -29.11
CA ILE A 275 -55.36 -1.91 -28.51
C ILE A 275 -56.28 -0.71 -28.31
N LYS A 276 -55.77 0.37 -27.71
CA LYS A 276 -56.56 1.58 -27.49
C LYS A 276 -57.07 2.16 -28.80
N GLY A 277 -56.22 2.29 -29.83
CA GLY A 277 -56.63 2.81 -31.13
C GLY A 277 -57.71 1.97 -31.81
N TYR A 278 -57.64 0.62 -31.70
CA TYR A 278 -58.69 -0.25 -32.25
C TYR A 278 -60.00 -0.17 -31.44
N VAL A 279 -59.91 -0.05 -30.12
CA VAL A 279 -61.08 0.15 -29.23
C VAL A 279 -61.74 1.50 -29.56
N ASP A 280 -60.98 2.57 -29.63
CA ASP A 280 -61.47 3.90 -29.98
C ASP A 280 -62.13 3.88 -31.38
N GLY A 281 -61.53 3.21 -32.37
CA GLY A 281 -62.10 3.04 -33.70
C GLY A 281 -63.42 2.25 -33.74
N ILE A 282 -63.60 1.29 -32.80
CA ILE A 282 -64.94 0.62 -32.66
C ILE A 282 -65.93 1.58 -32.01
N LEU A 283 -65.56 2.30 -31.00
CA LEU A 283 -66.42 3.20 -30.21
C LEU A 283 -66.86 4.41 -31.05
N GLU A 284 -66.00 4.93 -31.94
CA GLU A 284 -66.27 6.06 -32.84
C GLU A 284 -66.99 5.64 -34.10
N GLY A 285 -67.30 4.34 -34.28
CA GLY A 285 -68.04 3.84 -35.46
C GLY A 285 -67.20 3.75 -36.74
N ILE A 286 -65.86 3.84 -36.64
CA ILE A 286 -64.94 3.68 -37.77
C ILE A 286 -64.96 2.22 -38.26
N ALA A 287 -65.25 1.27 -37.39
CA ALA A 287 -65.53 -0.12 -37.70
C ALA A 287 -67.02 -0.25 -38.16
N ASP A 288 -67.32 0.28 -39.37
CA ASP A 288 -68.62 0.49 -39.93
C ASP A 288 -69.24 -0.79 -40.49
N SER A 289 -68.61 -1.91 -40.50
CA SER A 289 -69.12 -3.21 -40.93
C SER A 289 -68.81 -4.35 -39.91
N PRO A 290 -69.64 -5.43 -39.91
CA PRO A 290 -69.38 -6.61 -39.09
C PRO A 290 -67.97 -7.20 -39.30
N GLU A 291 -67.50 -7.23 -40.54
CA GLU A 291 -66.19 -7.77 -40.89
C GLU A 291 -65.07 -6.92 -40.36
N LYS A 292 -65.18 -5.59 -40.40
CA LYS A 292 -64.16 -4.67 -39.78
C LYS A 292 -64.18 -4.79 -38.29
N ASN A 293 -65.33 -4.89 -37.66
CA ASN A 293 -65.46 -5.04 -36.23
C ASN A 293 -64.81 -6.34 -35.73
N GLU A 294 -65.10 -7.45 -36.46
CA GLU A 294 -64.43 -8.72 -36.20
C GLU A 294 -62.90 -8.65 -36.33
N LYS A 295 -62.41 -7.99 -37.40
CA LYS A 295 -61.00 -7.76 -37.65
C LYS A 295 -60.35 -6.97 -36.46
N TYR A 296 -61.03 -5.88 -36.02
CA TYR A 296 -60.51 -5.07 -34.88
C TYR A 296 -60.46 -5.88 -33.60
N MET A 297 -61.53 -6.64 -33.28
CA MET A 297 -61.60 -7.51 -32.14
C MET A 297 -60.50 -8.59 -32.19
N ARG A 298 -60.27 -9.23 -33.31
CA ARG A 298 -59.19 -10.21 -33.49
C ARG A 298 -57.81 -9.57 -33.34
N THR A 299 -57.62 -8.32 -33.79
CA THR A 299 -56.36 -7.60 -33.57
C THR A 299 -56.13 -7.24 -32.13
N ILE A 300 -57.18 -6.81 -31.42
CA ILE A 300 -57.11 -6.56 -29.97
C ILE A 300 -56.72 -7.84 -29.23
N ALA A 301 -57.37 -8.96 -29.52
CA ALA A 301 -57.08 -10.24 -28.89
C ALA A 301 -55.65 -10.69 -29.19
N ALA A 302 -55.14 -10.53 -30.41
CA ALA A 302 -53.76 -10.85 -30.77
C ALA A 302 -52.77 -9.97 -30.01
N LYS A 303 -53.02 -8.66 -29.91
CA LYS A 303 -52.12 -7.75 -29.16
C LYS A 303 -52.17 -7.97 -27.65
N ALA A 304 -53.30 -8.38 -27.08
CA ALA A 304 -53.38 -8.79 -25.70
C ALA A 304 -52.57 -10.08 -25.42
N GLY A 305 -52.62 -11.05 -26.36
CA GLY A 305 -51.79 -12.28 -26.30
C GLY A 305 -50.30 -11.98 -26.41
N GLU A 306 -49.87 -11.05 -27.27
CA GLU A 306 -48.47 -10.59 -27.32
C GLU A 306 -48.02 -9.99 -25.96
N MET A 307 -48.86 -9.19 -25.33
CA MET A 307 -48.57 -8.62 -24.01
C MET A 307 -48.43 -9.70 -22.92
N ASP A 308 -49.32 -10.66 -22.88
CA ASP A 308 -49.25 -11.77 -21.92
C ASP A 308 -47.96 -12.56 -22.11
N HIS A 309 -47.55 -12.83 -23.32
CA HIS A 309 -46.28 -13.48 -23.63
C HIS A 309 -45.09 -12.67 -23.12
N LEU A 310 -45.06 -11.35 -23.39
CA LEU A 310 -43.98 -10.45 -22.91
C LEU A 310 -43.89 -10.42 -21.39
N ILE A 311 -45.03 -10.37 -20.70
CA ILE A 311 -45.08 -10.39 -19.21
C ILE A 311 -44.55 -11.72 -18.69
N ASN A 312 -44.91 -12.86 -19.29
CA ASN A 312 -44.43 -14.18 -18.89
C ASN A 312 -42.93 -14.36 -19.16
N GLU A 313 -42.39 -13.84 -20.25
CA GLU A 313 -40.96 -13.82 -20.50
C GLU A 313 -40.21 -12.97 -19.49
N LEU A 314 -40.71 -11.79 -19.14
CA LEU A 314 -40.14 -10.91 -18.15
C LEU A 314 -40.12 -11.56 -16.75
N PHE A 315 -41.25 -12.19 -16.38
CA PHE A 315 -41.36 -12.85 -15.08
C PHE A 315 -40.36 -14.03 -14.93
N LEU A 316 -40.27 -14.83 -16.00
CA LEU A 316 -39.26 -15.91 -16.00
C LEU A 316 -37.85 -15.36 -15.94
N TYR A 317 -37.59 -14.35 -16.78
CA TYR A 317 -36.28 -13.69 -16.78
C TYR A 317 -35.90 -13.18 -15.37
N SER A 318 -36.82 -12.49 -14.70
CA SER A 318 -36.60 -12.00 -13.33
C SER A 318 -36.29 -13.12 -12.33
N LYS A 319 -36.96 -14.29 -12.47
CA LYS A 319 -36.66 -15.46 -11.64
C LYS A 319 -35.29 -16.07 -11.92
N LEU A 320 -34.90 -16.13 -13.18
CA LEU A 320 -33.59 -16.64 -13.59
C LEU A 320 -32.44 -15.70 -13.13
N ASP A 321 -32.61 -14.39 -13.27
CA ASP A 321 -31.61 -13.39 -12.88
C ASP A 321 -31.33 -13.42 -11.36
N MET A 322 -32.37 -13.73 -10.55
CA MET A 322 -32.23 -13.90 -9.10
C MET A 322 -31.67 -15.27 -8.69
N GLN A 323 -31.32 -16.16 -9.62
CA GLN A 323 -30.96 -17.56 -9.36
C GLN A 323 -32.03 -18.28 -8.49
N LYS A 324 -33.28 -17.83 -8.58
CA LYS A 324 -34.41 -18.34 -7.78
C LYS A 324 -35.30 -19.31 -8.55
N LEU A 325 -34.95 -19.66 -9.78
CA LEU A 325 -35.66 -20.70 -10.51
C LEU A 325 -35.20 -22.06 -9.97
N PRO A 326 -36.00 -22.79 -9.24
CA PRO A 326 -35.68 -24.16 -8.87
C PRO A 326 -35.79 -25.01 -10.14
N PHE A 327 -34.66 -25.32 -10.77
CA PHE A 327 -34.63 -26.31 -11.84
C PHE A 327 -34.92 -27.69 -11.26
N SER A 328 -35.80 -28.44 -11.93
CA SER A 328 -36.08 -29.84 -11.58
C SER A 328 -35.22 -30.75 -12.48
N PHE A 329 -33.95 -30.89 -12.10
CA PHE A 329 -33.03 -31.69 -12.88
C PHE A 329 -33.37 -33.17 -12.86
N GLU A 330 -33.44 -33.77 -14.03
CA GLU A 330 -33.61 -35.19 -14.24
C GLU A 330 -32.47 -35.73 -15.12
N SER A 331 -32.05 -36.96 -14.90
CA SER A 331 -31.17 -37.67 -15.83
C SER A 331 -31.99 -38.17 -17.02
N VAL A 332 -31.85 -37.50 -18.14
CA VAL A 332 -32.64 -37.76 -19.35
C VAL A 332 -31.78 -38.40 -20.42
N ARG A 333 -32.26 -39.54 -21.00
CA ARG A 333 -31.70 -40.04 -22.26
C ARG A 333 -32.08 -39.03 -23.37
N ILE A 334 -31.06 -38.33 -23.84
CA ILE A 334 -31.34 -37.12 -24.65
C ILE A 334 -31.89 -37.46 -26.05
N MET A 335 -31.50 -38.56 -26.64
CA MET A 335 -31.92 -38.93 -27.99
C MET A 335 -33.42 -39.26 -28.08
N PRO A 336 -34.03 -40.09 -27.22
CA PRO A 336 -35.49 -40.29 -27.19
C PRO A 336 -36.24 -38.95 -26.98
N PHE A 337 -35.75 -38.11 -26.05
CA PHE A 337 -36.40 -36.80 -25.81
C PHE A 337 -36.37 -35.86 -27.04
N LEU A 338 -35.23 -35.84 -27.74
CA LEU A 338 -35.10 -35.02 -28.95
C LEU A 338 -35.95 -35.55 -30.13
N ASN A 339 -36.06 -36.92 -30.23
CA ASN A 339 -36.92 -37.50 -31.24
C ASN A 339 -38.39 -37.16 -31.02
N ASP A 340 -38.88 -37.30 -29.76
CA ASP A 340 -40.27 -36.90 -29.43
C ASP A 340 -40.53 -35.43 -29.74
N TRP A 341 -39.56 -34.55 -29.31
CA TRP A 341 -39.66 -33.11 -29.62
C TRP A 341 -39.62 -32.85 -31.13
N ALA A 342 -38.80 -33.54 -31.89
CA ALA A 342 -38.68 -33.35 -33.35
C ALA A 342 -39.94 -33.77 -34.07
N GLU A 343 -40.65 -34.84 -33.63
CA GLU A 343 -41.96 -35.23 -34.15
C GLU A 343 -43.03 -34.15 -33.89
N GLU A 344 -43.08 -33.59 -32.67
CA GLU A 344 -43.96 -32.47 -32.35
C GLU A 344 -43.64 -31.25 -33.25
N LEU A 345 -42.36 -30.89 -33.39
CA LEU A 345 -41.90 -29.76 -34.21
C LEU A 345 -42.22 -29.95 -35.70
N LYS A 346 -42.11 -31.13 -36.23
CA LYS A 346 -42.41 -31.43 -37.62
C LYS A 346 -43.85 -31.06 -37.98
N VAL A 347 -44.80 -31.43 -37.14
CA VAL A 347 -46.22 -31.10 -37.35
C VAL A 347 -46.50 -29.59 -37.33
N GLU A 348 -45.74 -28.87 -36.49
CA GLU A 348 -45.87 -27.41 -36.42
C GLU A 348 -45.28 -26.72 -37.65
N LEU A 349 -44.08 -27.15 -38.10
CA LEU A 349 -43.38 -26.57 -39.23
C LEU A 349 -44.06 -26.86 -40.57
N GLU A 350 -44.67 -28.04 -40.72
CA GLU A 350 -45.46 -28.37 -41.93
C GLU A 350 -46.63 -27.40 -42.13
N LYS A 351 -47.29 -26.94 -41.09
CA LYS A 351 -48.34 -25.92 -41.17
C LYS A 351 -47.84 -24.55 -41.64
N GLN A 352 -46.52 -24.30 -41.46
CA GLN A 352 -45.88 -23.04 -41.81
C GLN A 352 -45.05 -23.14 -43.12
N GLU A 353 -45.17 -24.25 -43.82
CA GLU A 353 -44.43 -24.56 -45.07
C GLU A 353 -42.89 -24.49 -44.89
N VAL A 354 -42.38 -24.95 -43.76
CA VAL A 354 -40.95 -24.99 -43.44
C VAL A 354 -40.45 -26.44 -43.47
N ALA A 355 -39.41 -26.70 -44.23
CA ALA A 355 -38.79 -27.99 -44.33
C ALA A 355 -37.92 -28.25 -43.06
N LEU A 356 -38.10 -29.40 -42.40
CA LEU A 356 -37.31 -29.86 -41.29
C LEU A 356 -36.41 -31.02 -41.67
N ASN A 357 -35.10 -30.86 -41.54
CA ASN A 357 -34.13 -31.95 -41.69
C ASN A 357 -33.60 -32.34 -40.29
N ILE A 358 -33.50 -33.62 -40.03
CA ILE A 358 -33.02 -34.14 -38.73
C ILE A 358 -31.83 -35.07 -39.02
N GLU A 359 -30.69 -34.69 -38.53
CA GLU A 359 -29.42 -35.45 -38.66
C GLU A 359 -28.85 -35.69 -37.26
N MET A 360 -29.51 -36.54 -36.49
CA MET A 360 -29.10 -36.83 -35.13
C MET A 360 -28.13 -37.99 -35.11
N ALA A 361 -26.88 -37.74 -34.76
CA ALA A 361 -25.86 -38.70 -34.48
C ALA A 361 -25.52 -38.64 -32.99
N GLY A 362 -25.52 -39.76 -32.32
CA GLY A 362 -25.18 -39.90 -30.90
C GLY A 362 -25.67 -41.24 -30.39
N GLY A 363 -24.97 -41.87 -29.47
CA GLY A 363 -25.39 -43.15 -28.90
C GLY A 363 -26.73 -42.99 -28.17
N GLU A 364 -27.62 -43.97 -28.31
CA GLU A 364 -28.94 -43.98 -27.62
C GLU A 364 -28.81 -43.91 -26.09
N GLU A 365 -27.60 -44.16 -25.54
CA GLU A 365 -27.30 -44.15 -24.10
C GLU A 365 -26.82 -42.83 -23.54
N VAL A 366 -26.65 -41.78 -24.36
CA VAL A 366 -26.18 -40.46 -23.87
C VAL A 366 -27.19 -39.88 -22.92
N GLN A 367 -26.79 -39.68 -21.67
CA GLN A 367 -27.59 -39.06 -20.63
C GLN A 367 -27.08 -37.66 -20.32
N VAL A 368 -28.00 -36.74 -20.13
CA VAL A 368 -27.76 -35.35 -19.69
C VAL A 368 -28.65 -35.04 -18.51
N SER A 369 -28.18 -34.18 -17.61
CA SER A 369 -28.96 -33.71 -16.49
C SER A 369 -29.66 -32.44 -16.91
N VAL A 370 -30.97 -32.48 -17.14
CA VAL A 370 -31.75 -31.33 -17.61
C VAL A 370 -33.12 -31.24 -16.91
N ASP A 371 -33.61 -30.04 -16.79
CA ASP A 371 -35.01 -29.73 -16.54
C ASP A 371 -35.74 -29.72 -17.90
N ARG A 372 -36.62 -30.71 -18.12
CA ARG A 372 -37.25 -30.95 -19.41
C ARG A 372 -38.06 -29.74 -19.92
N GLU A 373 -38.82 -29.12 -19.01
CA GLU A 373 -39.68 -27.97 -19.38
C GLU A 373 -38.82 -26.75 -19.79
N SER A 374 -37.77 -26.46 -18.96
CA SER A 374 -36.85 -25.37 -19.27
C SER A 374 -36.08 -25.62 -20.57
N PHE A 375 -35.68 -26.89 -20.82
CA PHE A 375 -34.95 -27.24 -22.03
C PHE A 375 -35.85 -27.20 -23.28
N LYS A 376 -37.10 -27.69 -23.21
CA LYS A 376 -38.10 -27.51 -24.29
C LYS A 376 -38.27 -26.03 -24.62
N ARG A 377 -38.27 -25.16 -23.63
CA ARG A 377 -38.38 -23.71 -23.80
C ARG A 377 -37.17 -23.13 -24.54
N VAL A 378 -35.93 -23.59 -24.23
CA VAL A 378 -34.75 -23.20 -25.00
C VAL A 378 -34.91 -23.52 -26.47
N LEU A 379 -35.29 -24.77 -26.75
CA LEU A 379 -35.51 -25.23 -28.12
C LEU A 379 -36.59 -24.38 -28.83
N GLY A 380 -37.72 -24.13 -28.17
CA GLY A 380 -38.81 -23.30 -28.69
C GLY A 380 -38.34 -21.87 -28.99
N ASN A 381 -37.58 -21.24 -28.10
CA ASN A 381 -37.05 -19.89 -28.31
C ASN A 381 -36.15 -19.81 -29.55
N ILE A 382 -35.31 -20.81 -29.78
CA ILE A 382 -34.42 -20.88 -30.94
C ILE A 382 -35.23 -21.05 -32.20
N ILE A 383 -36.17 -22.02 -32.26
CA ILE A 383 -37.02 -22.27 -33.43
C ILE A 383 -37.89 -21.05 -33.77
N GLN A 384 -38.55 -20.44 -32.78
CA GLN A 384 -39.35 -19.24 -32.99
C GLN A 384 -38.49 -18.07 -33.52
N ASN A 385 -37.26 -17.95 -33.06
CA ASN A 385 -36.35 -16.95 -33.58
C ASN A 385 -35.99 -17.22 -35.04
N SER A 386 -35.68 -18.47 -35.42
CA SER A 386 -35.43 -18.86 -36.80
C SER A 386 -36.63 -18.60 -37.71
N LEU A 387 -37.83 -19.03 -37.29
CA LEU A 387 -39.09 -18.81 -38.08
C LEU A 387 -39.37 -17.32 -38.29
N LYS A 388 -39.09 -16.51 -37.32
CA LYS A 388 -39.36 -15.06 -37.37
C LYS A 388 -38.46 -14.33 -38.35
N TYR A 389 -37.22 -14.74 -38.53
CA TYR A 389 -36.23 -14.03 -39.34
C TYR A 389 -35.98 -14.68 -40.70
N MET A 390 -36.45 -15.91 -40.95
CA MET A 390 -36.36 -16.53 -42.30
C MET A 390 -37.21 -15.79 -43.32
N ASP A 391 -36.58 -15.29 -44.36
CA ASP A 391 -37.18 -14.51 -45.46
C ASP A 391 -37.15 -15.21 -46.80
N LYS A 392 -36.50 -16.39 -46.92
CA LYS A 392 -36.40 -17.15 -48.16
C LYS A 392 -37.73 -17.83 -48.52
N LEU A 393 -37.96 -18.04 -49.84
CA LEU A 393 -39.15 -18.73 -50.33
C LEU A 393 -39.22 -20.18 -49.85
N GLU A 394 -38.09 -20.88 -49.86
CA GLU A 394 -37.95 -22.21 -49.29
C GLU A 394 -37.29 -22.12 -47.92
N LYS A 395 -38.09 -22.14 -46.88
CA LYS A 395 -37.61 -22.10 -45.49
C LYS A 395 -37.19 -23.49 -45.06
N LYS A 396 -36.00 -23.57 -44.44
CA LYS A 396 -35.41 -24.83 -44.00
C LYS A 396 -34.78 -24.68 -42.64
N ILE A 397 -35.08 -25.62 -41.72
CA ILE A 397 -34.40 -25.79 -40.44
C ILE A 397 -33.75 -27.16 -40.46
N THR A 398 -32.47 -27.24 -40.02
CA THR A 398 -31.77 -28.51 -39.88
C THR A 398 -31.31 -28.65 -38.42
N VAL A 399 -31.56 -29.82 -37.84
CA VAL A 399 -31.15 -30.15 -36.46
C VAL A 399 -30.09 -31.21 -36.52
N HIS A 400 -28.91 -30.90 -35.98
CA HIS A 400 -27.79 -31.85 -35.87
C HIS A 400 -27.49 -32.11 -34.39
N SER A 401 -27.14 -33.35 -34.08
CA SER A 401 -26.60 -33.67 -32.76
C SER A 401 -25.43 -34.65 -32.84
N TRP A 402 -24.47 -34.48 -31.93
CA TRP A 402 -23.35 -35.43 -31.78
C TRP A 402 -22.81 -35.36 -30.36
N GLN A 403 -21.97 -36.32 -30.02
CA GLN A 403 -21.23 -36.37 -28.78
C GLN A 403 -19.78 -36.01 -29.07
N GLU A 404 -19.23 -35.08 -28.30
CA GLU A 404 -17.83 -34.69 -28.38
C GLU A 404 -17.22 -34.70 -26.97
N ALA A 405 -16.24 -35.59 -26.76
CA ALA A 405 -15.62 -35.79 -25.44
C ALA A 405 -16.66 -36.08 -24.33
N ALA A 406 -16.80 -35.17 -23.35
CA ALA A 406 -17.74 -35.28 -22.23
C ALA A 406 -18.97 -34.38 -22.40
N GLN A 407 -19.26 -33.95 -23.63
CA GLN A 407 -20.37 -33.03 -23.91
C GLN A 407 -21.28 -33.63 -24.99
N PHE A 408 -22.57 -33.38 -24.84
CA PHE A 408 -23.56 -33.55 -25.88
C PHE A 408 -23.77 -32.23 -26.57
N ILE A 409 -23.63 -32.19 -27.88
CA ILE A 409 -23.80 -30.97 -28.70
C ILE A 409 -25.03 -31.10 -29.56
N LEU A 410 -25.90 -30.10 -29.54
CA LEU A 410 -27.04 -29.91 -30.39
C LEU A 410 -26.86 -28.63 -31.21
N ALA A 411 -26.97 -28.71 -32.52
CA ALA A 411 -26.90 -27.58 -33.41
C ALA A 411 -28.23 -27.43 -34.15
N ILE A 412 -28.78 -26.22 -34.15
CA ILE A 412 -30.01 -25.87 -34.87
C ILE A 412 -29.62 -24.82 -35.92
N GLU A 413 -29.71 -25.20 -37.18
CA GLU A 413 -29.37 -24.39 -38.34
C GLU A 413 -30.63 -23.89 -39.05
N ASP A 414 -30.69 -22.60 -39.34
CA ASP A 414 -31.69 -21.99 -40.23
C ASP A 414 -31.04 -21.44 -41.51
N ASN A 415 -31.81 -21.37 -42.58
CA ASN A 415 -31.38 -20.77 -43.82
C ASN A 415 -31.84 -19.31 -43.96
N GLY A 416 -32.01 -18.58 -42.86
CA GLY A 416 -32.41 -17.18 -42.87
C GLY A 416 -31.38 -16.23 -43.48
N PRO A 417 -31.52 -14.92 -43.27
CA PRO A 417 -30.62 -13.91 -43.85
C PRO A 417 -29.23 -13.92 -43.21
N GLY A 418 -29.03 -14.69 -42.13
CA GLY A 418 -27.79 -14.66 -41.33
C GLY A 418 -27.65 -13.38 -40.50
N ILE A 419 -26.55 -13.33 -39.76
CA ILE A 419 -26.25 -12.26 -38.80
C ILE A 419 -24.83 -11.77 -39.10
N PRO A 420 -24.58 -10.44 -39.14
CA PRO A 420 -23.26 -9.90 -39.29
C PRO A 420 -22.33 -10.37 -38.16
N PRO A 421 -21.03 -10.61 -38.43
CA PRO A 421 -20.08 -11.11 -37.42
C PRO A 421 -20.05 -10.25 -36.13
N GLU A 422 -20.14 -8.94 -36.27
CA GLU A 422 -20.14 -7.99 -35.14
C GLU A 422 -21.36 -8.14 -34.23
N ALA A 423 -22.50 -8.60 -34.81
CA ALA A 423 -23.74 -8.81 -34.09
C ALA A 423 -23.88 -10.20 -33.47
N THR A 424 -23.15 -11.19 -33.97
CA THR A 424 -23.29 -12.61 -33.59
C THR A 424 -22.98 -12.85 -32.12
N GLU A 425 -22.02 -12.14 -31.53
CA GLU A 425 -21.70 -12.24 -30.13
C GLU A 425 -22.77 -11.65 -29.22
N HIS A 426 -23.54 -10.66 -29.72
CA HIS A 426 -24.53 -9.91 -28.97
C HIS A 426 -25.95 -10.48 -29.00
N ILE A 427 -26.25 -11.44 -29.86
CA ILE A 427 -27.64 -11.97 -30.02
C ILE A 427 -28.17 -12.65 -28.73
N PHE A 428 -27.30 -13.05 -27.83
CA PHE A 428 -27.66 -13.61 -26.52
C PHE A 428 -27.70 -12.55 -25.42
N GLU A 429 -27.45 -11.29 -25.75
CA GLU A 429 -27.62 -10.18 -24.83
C GLU A 429 -29.10 -9.80 -24.72
N ARG A 430 -29.43 -9.25 -23.56
CA ARG A 430 -30.81 -8.84 -23.24
C ARG A 430 -31.27 -7.72 -24.15
N PHE A 431 -32.48 -7.83 -24.67
CA PHE A 431 -33.09 -6.79 -25.55
C PHE A 431 -32.27 -6.47 -26.81
N TYR A 432 -31.29 -7.28 -27.12
CA TYR A 432 -30.53 -7.08 -28.34
C TYR A 432 -31.42 -7.39 -29.53
N ARG A 433 -31.45 -6.45 -30.47
CA ARG A 433 -32.17 -6.56 -31.76
C ARG A 433 -31.28 -5.95 -32.83
N GLY A 434 -30.95 -6.73 -33.86
CA GLY A 434 -30.19 -6.21 -35.00
C GLY A 434 -30.91 -5.02 -35.67
N GLU A 435 -30.14 -4.11 -36.25
CA GLU A 435 -30.68 -2.86 -36.85
C GLU A 435 -31.77 -3.10 -37.87
N GLN A 436 -31.68 -4.14 -38.68
CA GLN A 436 -32.70 -4.52 -39.66
C GLN A 436 -34.03 -4.93 -39.02
N SER A 437 -34.00 -5.49 -37.78
CA SER A 437 -35.21 -5.90 -37.06
C SER A 437 -35.92 -4.76 -36.32
N ARG A 438 -35.27 -3.61 -36.15
CA ARG A 438 -35.90 -2.41 -35.57
C ARG A 438 -36.90 -1.75 -36.53
N ASN A 439 -36.68 -1.88 -37.82
CA ASN A 439 -37.53 -1.28 -38.87
C ASN A 439 -38.61 -2.20 -39.39
N SER A 440 -38.59 -3.49 -39.05
CA SER A 440 -39.62 -4.45 -39.50
C SER A 440 -40.75 -4.59 -38.47
N HIS A 441 -42.01 -4.74 -38.95
CA HIS A 441 -43.16 -5.03 -38.11
C HIS A 441 -43.11 -6.41 -37.39
N THR A 442 -41.97 -7.09 -37.45
CA THR A 442 -41.71 -8.34 -36.76
C THR A 442 -41.35 -8.06 -35.30
N GLY A 443 -42.34 -7.94 -34.44
CA GLY A 443 -42.21 -7.72 -33.00
C GLY A 443 -41.47 -8.87 -32.27
N GLY A 444 -40.77 -8.55 -31.18
CA GLY A 444 -40.14 -9.53 -30.30
C GLY A 444 -39.37 -8.83 -29.20
N SER A 445 -39.43 -9.37 -28.00
CA SER A 445 -38.85 -8.79 -26.78
C SER A 445 -37.33 -8.69 -26.79
N GLY A 446 -36.63 -9.46 -27.62
CA GLY A 446 -35.17 -9.63 -27.49
C GLY A 446 -34.75 -10.41 -26.23
N LEU A 447 -35.72 -11.03 -25.54
CA LEU A 447 -35.44 -11.82 -24.32
C LEU A 447 -35.29 -13.31 -24.61
N GLY A 448 -35.84 -13.85 -25.68
CA GLY A 448 -35.90 -15.31 -25.94
C GLY A 448 -34.53 -15.98 -25.92
N LEU A 449 -33.55 -15.47 -26.71
CA LEU A 449 -32.19 -16.04 -26.73
C LEU A 449 -31.40 -15.77 -25.43
N ALA A 450 -31.64 -14.64 -24.77
CA ALA A 450 -31.06 -14.35 -23.47
C ALA A 450 -31.57 -15.32 -22.39
N ILE A 451 -32.86 -15.64 -22.40
CA ILE A 451 -33.46 -16.68 -21.53
C ILE A 451 -32.86 -18.03 -21.83
N ALA A 452 -32.72 -18.39 -23.14
CA ALA A 452 -32.08 -19.63 -23.57
C ALA A 452 -30.67 -19.75 -23.00
N LYS A 453 -29.85 -18.70 -23.08
CA LYS A 453 -28.50 -18.65 -22.52
C LYS A 453 -28.46 -18.85 -20.99
N GLN A 454 -29.37 -18.21 -20.29
CA GLN A 454 -29.43 -18.35 -18.82
C GLN A 454 -29.89 -19.77 -18.40
N ILE A 455 -30.86 -20.34 -19.10
CA ILE A 455 -31.29 -21.72 -18.84
C ILE A 455 -30.12 -22.69 -19.09
N ILE A 456 -29.47 -22.60 -20.24
CA ILE A 456 -28.33 -23.49 -20.57
C ILE A 456 -27.17 -23.31 -19.58
N ALA A 457 -26.85 -22.07 -19.18
CA ALA A 457 -25.86 -21.81 -18.14
C ALA A 457 -26.26 -22.42 -16.80
N GLY A 458 -27.54 -22.36 -16.41
CA GLY A 458 -28.08 -23.03 -15.22
C GLY A 458 -28.00 -24.55 -15.28
N HIS A 459 -27.93 -25.15 -16.48
CA HIS A 459 -27.69 -26.58 -16.73
C HIS A 459 -26.20 -26.94 -16.81
N GLY A 460 -25.28 -25.98 -16.50
CA GLY A 460 -23.84 -26.19 -16.62
C GLY A 460 -23.33 -26.32 -18.06
N GLY A 461 -24.17 -25.95 -19.04
CA GLY A 461 -23.85 -25.98 -20.46
C GLY A 461 -23.42 -24.61 -21.01
N THR A 462 -23.16 -24.58 -22.32
CA THR A 462 -22.84 -23.37 -23.07
C THR A 462 -23.72 -23.28 -24.34
N ILE A 463 -24.07 -22.05 -24.72
CA ILE A 463 -24.80 -21.75 -25.99
C ILE A 463 -24.02 -20.68 -26.75
N TYR A 464 -23.85 -20.89 -28.06
CA TYR A 464 -23.17 -19.96 -28.95
C TYR A 464 -23.73 -20.05 -30.36
N ALA A 465 -23.43 -19.07 -31.20
CA ALA A 465 -23.90 -19.05 -32.58
C ALA A 465 -22.74 -18.91 -33.56
N ASN A 466 -22.92 -19.48 -34.73
CA ASN A 466 -22.11 -19.18 -35.90
C ASN A 466 -23.06 -18.77 -37.02
N SER A 467 -22.80 -17.66 -37.70
CA SER A 467 -23.69 -17.12 -38.73
C SER A 467 -22.89 -16.55 -39.89
N THR A 468 -23.44 -16.70 -41.07
CA THR A 468 -22.91 -16.08 -42.30
C THR A 468 -24.02 -15.30 -42.96
N GLU A 469 -23.79 -14.02 -43.15
CA GLU A 469 -24.77 -13.11 -43.77
C GLU A 469 -25.16 -13.61 -45.21
N GLY A 470 -26.45 -13.65 -45.49
CA GLY A 470 -27.00 -14.19 -46.73
C GLY A 470 -27.13 -15.72 -46.77
N ILE A 471 -26.50 -16.46 -45.85
CA ILE A 471 -26.54 -17.94 -45.85
C ILE A 471 -27.50 -18.45 -44.78
N GLY A 472 -27.29 -18.11 -43.51
CA GLY A 472 -28.11 -18.58 -42.39
C GLY A 472 -27.37 -18.50 -41.04
N THR A 473 -28.01 -19.05 -40.00
CA THR A 473 -27.48 -19.04 -38.63
C THR A 473 -27.53 -20.45 -38.04
N ILE A 474 -26.47 -20.82 -37.32
CA ILE A 474 -26.39 -22.08 -36.57
C ILE A 474 -26.24 -21.72 -35.09
N ILE A 475 -27.16 -22.18 -34.26
CA ILE A 475 -27.07 -22.05 -32.81
C ILE A 475 -26.64 -23.41 -32.22
N TYR A 476 -25.57 -23.40 -31.48
CA TYR A 476 -24.99 -24.57 -30.79
C TYR A 476 -25.32 -24.54 -29.30
N ILE A 477 -25.74 -25.69 -28.79
CA ILE A 477 -25.95 -25.97 -27.36
C ILE A 477 -25.04 -27.10 -26.99
N ALA A 478 -24.17 -26.89 -26.01
CA ALA A 478 -23.32 -27.93 -25.46
C ALA A 478 -23.73 -28.19 -24.00
N LEU A 479 -24.11 -29.42 -23.69
CA LEU A 479 -24.50 -29.88 -22.35
C LEU A 479 -23.49 -30.93 -21.85
N PRO A 480 -23.12 -30.91 -20.56
CA PRO A 480 -22.28 -31.98 -19.98
C PRO A 480 -23.04 -33.31 -20.04
N SER A 481 -22.39 -34.34 -20.60
CA SER A 481 -22.93 -35.69 -20.60
C SER A 481 -22.62 -36.35 -19.25
N VAL A 482 -23.61 -36.98 -18.66
CA VAL A 482 -23.45 -37.82 -17.48
C VAL A 482 -22.98 -39.19 -17.95
N LYS A 483 -21.80 -39.67 -17.56
CA LYS A 483 -21.42 -41.06 -17.75
C LYS A 483 -22.37 -41.94 -16.94
N GLY A 484 -23.17 -42.76 -17.63
CA GLY A 484 -24.09 -43.69 -16.97
C GLY A 484 -23.34 -44.63 -16.04
N ASP A 485 -23.42 -44.35 -14.75
CA ASP A 485 -23.18 -45.38 -13.75
C ASP A 485 -24.44 -46.28 -13.78
N ILE A 486 -24.34 -47.39 -14.48
CA ILE A 486 -25.36 -48.48 -14.43
C ILE A 486 -25.29 -49.02 -13.00
N ARG A 487 -26.04 -48.43 -12.07
CA ARG A 487 -26.44 -49.13 -10.87
C ARG A 487 -27.66 -49.96 -11.25
N ASP A 488 -27.40 -51.23 -11.60
CA ASP A 488 -28.41 -52.29 -11.54
C ASP A 488 -29.04 -52.22 -10.14
N GLU A 489 -30.30 -51.78 -10.04
CA GLU A 489 -31.10 -52.05 -8.85
C GLU A 489 -31.24 -53.55 -8.75
N PRO A 490 -30.81 -54.17 -7.65
CA PRO A 490 -31.05 -55.58 -7.47
C PRO A 490 -32.57 -55.82 -7.32
N ASN A 491 -33.11 -56.57 -8.25
CA ASN A 491 -34.41 -57.15 -8.28
C ASN A 491 -34.69 -57.86 -6.94
N HIS A 492 -35.45 -57.25 -6.07
CA HIS A 492 -36.03 -57.97 -4.92
C HIS A 492 -37.26 -58.71 -5.38
N THR A 493 -37.01 -59.90 -5.93
CA THR A 493 -37.97 -61.04 -5.88
C THR A 493 -37.45 -61.98 -4.83
N ASP A 494 -38.43 -62.38 -3.98
CA ASP A 494 -38.47 -63.53 -3.08
C ASP A 494 -38.20 -63.32 -1.60
N CYS A 495 -39.25 -63.30 -0.89
CA CYS A 495 -39.91 -64.12 0.15
C CYS A 495 -40.74 -63.28 1.10
#